data_245f7c0daf465e26412e1a0f5916c1a1
#
_entry.id   245f7c0daf465e26412e1a0f5916c1a1
#
_cell.length_a   1.000
_cell.length_b   1.000
_cell.length_c   1.000
_cell.angle_alpha   90.00
_cell.angle_beta   90.00
_cell.angle_gamma   90.00
#
_symmetry.space_group_name_H-M   'P 1'
#
loop_
_entity.id
_entity.type
_entity.pdbx_description
1 polymer ?
#
loop_
_entity_poly.entity_id
_entity_poly.type
_entity_poly.pdbx_seq_one_letter_code
_entity_poly.pdbx_strand_id
1 'polypeptide(L)'
;MAQAGIASRRASETIIGEGRVEVNGQVVTQMGIRVDPQTDAVAVDGKLIQPLGHRYVAVHKPKGVLCTRKDERKRPILGDLLPADWDLKPVGRLDRNSEGLIFATNDGEFALRITHPRYSVPKVYMVEVAGEVPRRALKQFTQGVEHEGELLRARKATLVSTNRTRSVVELELTEGKNREVRRLFATQKMKVTRLIRVRIGKVRLGELPAGKWRTLTETEIKTLLRKR
;
A
#
# COMPACT_ATOMS: atom_id res chain seq x y z
N MET A 1 19.27 -5.32 9.70
CA MET A 1 19.22 -3.89 10.07
C MET A 1 17.84 -3.26 9.82
N ALA A 2 17.32 -3.21 8.58
CA ALA A 2 16.01 -2.61 8.32
C ALA A 2 14.83 -3.35 8.99
N GLN A 3 14.92 -4.67 9.16
CA GLN A 3 13.94 -5.48 9.90
C GLN A 3 14.09 -5.33 11.43
N ALA A 4 15.27 -4.95 11.91
CA ALA A 4 15.52 -4.65 13.32
C ALA A 4 15.21 -3.18 13.68
N GLY A 5 14.70 -2.38 12.76
CA GLY A 5 14.36 -0.99 13.01
C GLY A 5 15.54 -0.03 13.15
N ILE A 6 16.78 -0.48 12.92
CA ILE A 6 18.01 0.31 13.11
C ILE A 6 18.12 1.43 12.08
N ALA A 7 17.90 1.11 10.79
CA ALA A 7 18.01 2.07 9.71
C ALA A 7 17.14 1.68 8.51
N SER A 8 16.90 2.62 7.57
CA SER A 8 16.29 2.27 6.27
C SER A 8 17.26 1.39 5.45
N ARG A 9 16.79 0.65 4.44
CA ARG A 9 17.67 -0.17 3.58
C ARG A 9 18.84 0.64 3.01
N ARG A 10 18.56 1.84 2.45
CA ARG A 10 19.62 2.73 1.91
C ARG A 10 20.57 3.24 3.00
N ALA A 11 20.05 3.65 4.15
CA ALA A 11 20.93 4.06 5.27
C ALA A 11 21.71 2.86 5.84
N SER A 12 21.16 1.65 5.79
CA SER A 12 21.89 0.43 6.16
C SER A 12 23.08 0.17 5.24
N GLU A 13 22.95 0.44 3.94
CA GLU A 13 24.06 0.33 2.98
C GLU A 13 25.22 1.28 3.35
N THR A 14 24.90 2.51 3.74
CA THR A 14 25.93 3.47 4.23
C THR A 14 26.62 2.94 5.48
N ILE A 15 25.88 2.49 6.49
CA ILE A 15 26.43 1.96 7.75
C ILE A 15 27.32 0.73 7.51
N ILE A 16 26.93 -0.16 6.57
CA ILE A 16 27.75 -1.32 6.16
C ILE A 16 29.04 -0.84 5.49
N GLY A 17 28.96 0.09 4.55
CA GLY A 17 30.14 0.64 3.86
C GLY A 17 31.12 1.35 4.80
N GLU A 18 30.65 1.92 5.89
CA GLU A 18 31.45 2.53 6.97
C GLU A 18 32.15 1.49 7.89
N GLY A 19 31.92 0.18 7.68
CA GLY A 19 32.50 -0.88 8.51
C GLY A 19 31.93 -0.99 9.93
N ARG A 20 30.74 -0.48 10.16
CA ARG A 20 30.08 -0.45 11.48
C ARG A 20 29.21 -1.67 11.75
N VAL A 21 29.19 -2.64 10.83
CA VAL A 21 28.38 -3.86 10.94
C VAL A 21 29.29 -5.06 11.12
N GLU A 22 28.97 -5.89 12.09
CA GLU A 22 29.63 -7.18 12.32
C GLU A 22 28.62 -8.31 12.12
N VAL A 23 29.10 -9.41 11.53
CA VAL A 23 28.39 -10.68 11.43
C VAL A 23 29.26 -11.75 12.05
N ASN A 24 28.79 -12.40 13.10
CA ASN A 24 29.56 -13.41 13.86
C ASN A 24 30.92 -12.91 14.32
N GLY A 25 30.99 -11.64 14.74
CA GLY A 25 32.23 -11.00 15.22
C GLY A 25 33.19 -10.52 14.12
N GLN A 26 32.85 -10.66 12.84
CA GLN A 26 33.65 -10.19 11.73
C GLN A 26 33.02 -8.93 11.10
N VAL A 27 33.83 -7.88 10.92
CA VAL A 27 33.39 -6.65 10.26
C VAL A 27 33.06 -6.91 8.80
N VAL A 28 31.91 -6.43 8.36
CA VAL A 28 31.39 -6.60 7.01
C VAL A 28 31.21 -5.25 6.34
N THR A 29 31.86 -5.06 5.19
CA THR A 29 31.71 -3.86 4.33
C THR A 29 31.03 -4.15 3.00
N GLN A 30 30.94 -5.43 2.63
CA GLN A 30 30.34 -5.87 1.36
C GLN A 30 28.82 -5.84 1.42
N MET A 31 28.19 -5.23 0.38
CA MET A 31 26.73 -5.22 0.24
C MET A 31 26.19 -6.56 -0.22
N GLY A 32 24.96 -6.87 0.18
CA GLY A 32 24.23 -8.04 -0.31
C GLY A 32 24.55 -9.36 0.39
N ILE A 33 25.34 -9.35 1.45
CA ILE A 33 25.55 -10.53 2.30
C ILE A 33 24.22 -10.95 2.92
N ARG A 34 23.92 -12.24 2.79
CA ARG A 34 22.75 -12.86 3.40
C ARG A 34 23.13 -13.41 4.76
N VAL A 35 22.34 -13.11 5.74
CA VAL A 35 22.44 -13.61 7.11
C VAL A 35 21.17 -14.35 7.49
N ASP A 36 21.30 -15.42 8.26
CA ASP A 36 20.17 -16.11 8.87
C ASP A 36 19.96 -15.54 10.29
N PRO A 37 18.85 -14.83 10.55
CA PRO A 37 18.63 -14.23 11.86
C PRO A 37 18.44 -15.23 13.01
N GLN A 38 18.33 -16.53 12.73
CA GLN A 38 18.24 -17.58 13.73
C GLN A 38 19.60 -18.10 14.17
N THR A 39 20.61 -18.04 13.31
CA THR A 39 21.93 -18.62 13.53
C THR A 39 23.05 -17.59 13.54
N ASP A 40 22.87 -16.47 12.85
CA ASP A 40 23.91 -15.45 12.74
C ASP A 40 23.70 -14.31 13.74
N ALA A 41 24.76 -13.98 14.47
CA ALA A 41 24.82 -12.81 15.34
C ALA A 41 25.20 -11.57 14.54
N VAL A 42 24.28 -10.60 14.43
CA VAL A 42 24.54 -9.33 13.75
C VAL A 42 24.66 -8.23 14.79
N ALA A 43 25.74 -7.44 14.73
CA ALA A 43 25.93 -6.27 15.57
C ALA A 43 26.10 -5.00 14.73
N VAL A 44 25.70 -3.87 15.30
CA VAL A 44 25.94 -2.52 14.75
C VAL A 44 26.56 -1.68 15.85
N ASP A 45 27.71 -1.08 15.57
CA ASP A 45 28.51 -0.34 16.55
C ASP A 45 28.74 -1.16 17.84
N GLY A 46 29.06 -2.45 17.70
CA GLY A 46 29.30 -3.39 18.80
C GLY A 46 28.02 -3.86 19.54
N LYS A 47 26.81 -3.40 19.16
CA LYS A 47 25.55 -3.78 19.81
C LYS A 47 24.81 -4.83 18.97
N LEU A 48 24.52 -5.99 19.56
CA LEU A 48 23.71 -7.02 18.93
C LEU A 48 22.33 -6.49 18.59
N ILE A 49 21.89 -6.77 17.37
CA ILE A 49 20.55 -6.43 16.89
C ILE A 49 19.70 -7.68 16.66
N GLN A 50 18.43 -7.59 16.98
CA GLN A 50 17.47 -8.66 16.73
C GLN A 50 16.35 -8.18 15.82
N PRO A 51 15.84 -9.03 14.91
CA PRO A 51 14.66 -8.69 14.11
C PRO A 51 13.47 -8.38 15.01
N LEU A 52 12.77 -7.29 14.73
CA LEU A 52 11.49 -7.01 15.36
C LEU A 52 10.43 -7.97 14.80
N GLY A 53 9.55 -8.44 15.67
CA GLY A 53 8.39 -9.22 15.24
C GLY A 53 7.57 -8.46 14.18
N HIS A 54 7.11 -9.17 13.16
CA HIS A 54 6.32 -8.56 12.10
C HIS A 54 4.95 -8.12 12.61
N ARG A 55 4.54 -6.92 12.23
CA ARG A 55 3.22 -6.36 12.52
C ARG A 55 2.50 -6.01 11.23
N TYR A 56 1.23 -6.32 11.17
CA TYR A 56 0.39 -6.10 9.99
C TYR A 56 -0.91 -5.45 10.42
N VAL A 57 -1.19 -4.26 9.93
CA VAL A 57 -2.41 -3.53 10.27
C VAL A 57 -3.18 -3.10 9.03
N ALA A 58 -4.50 -3.15 9.14
CA ALA A 58 -5.44 -2.54 8.22
C ALA A 58 -5.81 -1.16 8.78
N VAL A 59 -5.69 -0.13 7.98
CA VAL A 59 -5.99 1.26 8.34
C VAL A 59 -7.08 1.78 7.42
N HIS A 60 -8.07 2.46 7.96
CA HIS A 60 -8.98 3.27 7.17
C HIS A 60 -8.40 4.68 7.03
N LYS A 61 -7.65 4.90 5.98
CA LYS A 61 -7.08 6.22 5.70
C LYS A 61 -8.19 7.23 5.41
N PRO A 62 -8.32 8.30 6.18
CA PRO A 62 -9.24 9.37 5.86
C PRO A 62 -8.72 10.26 4.73
N LYS A 63 -9.60 11.08 4.15
CA LYS A 63 -9.23 12.15 3.24
C LYS A 63 -8.31 13.15 3.92
N GLY A 64 -7.35 13.70 3.17
CA GLY A 64 -6.40 14.71 3.69
C GLY A 64 -5.07 14.14 4.19
N VAL A 65 -5.01 12.88 4.59
CA VAL A 65 -3.81 12.18 5.09
C VAL A 65 -2.93 11.68 3.93
N LEU A 66 -1.62 11.80 4.07
CA LEU A 66 -0.62 11.38 3.09
C LEU A 66 -0.05 9.98 3.40
N CYS A 67 0.25 9.20 2.38
CA CYS A 67 0.94 7.91 2.48
C CYS A 67 2.47 8.11 2.30
N THR A 68 3.10 8.84 3.21
CA THR A 68 4.55 9.10 3.27
C THR A 68 5.06 8.90 4.68
N ARG A 69 6.38 8.74 4.84
CA ARG A 69 7.04 8.67 6.16
C ARG A 69 7.29 10.05 6.77
N LYS A 70 7.56 11.05 5.93
CA LYS A 70 7.81 12.45 6.33
C LYS A 70 7.13 13.38 5.34
N ASP A 71 6.69 14.51 5.81
CA ASP A 71 6.18 15.60 5.01
C ASP A 71 6.80 16.91 5.47
N GLU A 72 7.49 17.59 4.57
CA GLU A 72 8.19 18.86 4.86
C GLU A 72 7.21 19.98 5.24
N ARG A 73 5.97 19.88 4.77
CA ARG A 73 4.90 20.86 5.05
C ARG A 73 4.08 20.51 6.30
N LYS A 74 4.52 19.56 7.10
CA LYS A 74 3.85 19.10 8.34
C LYS A 74 2.37 18.74 8.16
N ARG A 75 1.98 18.25 6.97
CA ARG A 75 0.63 17.76 6.72
C ARG A 75 0.46 16.38 7.39
N PRO A 76 -0.76 16.00 7.79
CA PRO A 76 -1.02 14.70 8.41
C PRO A 76 -0.54 13.55 7.51
N ILE A 77 0.17 12.60 8.09
CA ILE A 77 0.67 11.40 7.42
C ILE A 77 0.03 10.15 8.01
N LEU A 78 0.11 9.02 7.29
CA LEU A 78 -0.47 7.75 7.75
C LEU A 78 0.14 7.29 9.09
N GLY A 79 1.41 7.59 9.34
CA GLY A 79 2.09 7.29 10.59
C GLY A 79 1.44 7.91 11.82
N ASP A 80 0.85 9.11 11.68
CA ASP A 80 0.19 9.81 12.78
C ASP A 80 -1.07 9.09 13.31
N LEU A 81 -1.59 8.13 12.52
CA LEU A 81 -2.75 7.30 12.89
C LEU A 81 -2.36 6.01 13.63
N LEU A 82 -1.06 5.72 13.75
CA LEU A 82 -0.52 4.46 14.25
C LEU A 82 0.32 4.70 15.51
N PRO A 83 0.50 3.69 16.36
CA PRO A 83 1.45 3.79 17.49
C PRO A 83 2.86 4.13 16.98
N ALA A 84 3.45 5.18 17.57
CA ALA A 84 4.73 5.74 17.10
C ALA A 84 5.91 4.75 17.23
N ASP A 85 5.85 3.89 18.24
CA ASP A 85 6.87 2.86 18.54
C ASP A 85 6.89 1.68 17.56
N TRP A 86 5.90 1.59 16.64
CA TRP A 86 5.79 0.44 15.73
C TRP A 86 6.58 0.59 14.44
N ASP A 87 7.06 1.76 14.07
CA ASP A 87 7.74 2.11 12.78
C ASP A 87 7.12 1.41 11.56
N LEU A 88 5.78 1.38 11.47
CA LEU A 88 5.08 0.75 10.36
C LEU A 88 5.09 1.64 9.11
N LYS A 89 5.25 1.00 7.97
CA LYS A 89 5.30 1.65 6.66
C LYS A 89 4.04 1.38 5.88
N PRO A 90 3.50 2.38 5.15
CA PRO A 90 2.37 2.16 4.25
C PRO A 90 2.69 1.11 3.19
N VAL A 91 1.77 0.18 2.95
CA VAL A 91 1.84 -0.81 1.86
C VAL A 91 1.16 -0.24 0.63
N GLY A 92 1.96 0.33 -0.25
CA GLY A 92 1.49 1.12 -1.38
C GLY A 92 0.96 2.50 -0.97
N ARG A 93 0.17 3.09 -1.84
CA ARG A 93 -0.34 4.44 -1.62
C ARG A 93 -1.83 4.57 -1.94
N LEU A 94 -2.43 5.55 -1.30
CA LEU A 94 -3.66 6.23 -1.69
C LEU A 94 -3.36 7.71 -1.79
N ASP A 95 -3.93 8.38 -2.78
CA ASP A 95 -3.80 9.84 -2.91
C ASP A 95 -4.33 10.55 -1.67
N ARG A 96 -3.91 11.80 -1.46
CA ARG A 96 -4.38 12.65 -0.36
C ARG A 96 -5.91 12.73 -0.30
N ASN A 97 -6.54 12.86 -1.48
CA ASN A 97 -7.99 13.01 -1.62
C ASN A 97 -8.74 11.67 -1.82
N SER A 98 -8.07 10.53 -1.60
CA SER A 98 -8.67 9.21 -1.62
C SER A 98 -8.72 8.64 -0.21
N GLU A 99 -9.72 7.81 0.05
CA GLU A 99 -10.04 7.24 1.37
C GLU A 99 -9.96 5.72 1.32
N GLY A 100 -10.06 5.10 2.50
CA GLY A 100 -10.33 3.67 2.62
C GLY A 100 -9.14 2.82 3.02
N LEU A 101 -9.23 1.54 2.72
CA LEU A 101 -8.32 0.51 3.20
C LEU A 101 -6.91 0.68 2.66
N ILE A 102 -5.95 0.76 3.56
CA ILE A 102 -4.52 0.63 3.28
C ILE A 102 -3.90 -0.23 4.37
N PHE A 103 -2.91 -1.03 4.03
CA PHE A 103 -2.14 -1.76 5.04
C PHE A 103 -0.92 -0.96 5.46
N ALA A 104 -0.44 -1.20 6.68
CA ALA A 104 0.87 -0.77 7.14
C ALA A 104 1.58 -1.94 7.83
N THR A 105 2.90 -2.05 7.63
CA THR A 105 3.71 -3.16 8.16
C THR A 105 5.19 -2.77 8.23
N ASN A 106 5.96 -3.50 9.04
CA ASN A 106 7.42 -3.53 9.02
C ASN A 106 7.97 -4.70 8.17
N ASP A 107 7.09 -5.56 7.60
CA ASP A 107 7.47 -6.65 6.70
C ASP A 107 7.53 -6.17 5.23
N GLY A 108 8.76 -6.06 4.71
CA GLY A 108 8.99 -5.64 3.32
C GLY A 108 8.55 -6.67 2.27
N GLU A 109 8.58 -7.97 2.58
CA GLU A 109 8.14 -9.01 1.65
C GLU A 109 6.62 -9.02 1.50
N PHE A 110 5.90 -8.91 2.62
CA PHE A 110 4.46 -8.70 2.59
C PHE A 110 4.10 -7.46 1.77
N ALA A 111 4.78 -6.33 2.03
CA ALA A 111 4.53 -5.09 1.28
C ALA A 111 4.77 -5.26 -0.21
N LEU A 112 5.86 -5.93 -0.61
CA LEU A 112 6.16 -6.26 -2.01
C LEU A 112 5.05 -7.13 -2.62
N ARG A 113 4.61 -8.18 -1.90
CA ARG A 113 3.56 -9.09 -2.36
C ARG A 113 2.25 -8.38 -2.67
N ILE A 114 1.86 -7.42 -1.84
CA ILE A 114 0.61 -6.67 -2.01
C ILE A 114 0.69 -5.62 -3.12
N THR A 115 1.88 -5.02 -3.32
CA THR A 115 2.01 -3.83 -4.19
C THR A 115 2.51 -4.14 -5.58
N HIS A 116 3.37 -5.14 -5.74
CA HIS A 116 4.04 -5.39 -7.01
C HIS A 116 3.07 -5.99 -8.05
N PRO A 117 3.01 -5.45 -9.28
CA PRO A 117 2.06 -5.86 -10.33
C PRO A 117 2.07 -7.35 -10.66
N ARG A 118 3.26 -8.02 -10.59
CA ARG A 118 3.40 -9.46 -10.88
C ARG A 118 2.49 -10.36 -10.04
N TYR A 119 2.05 -9.90 -8.87
CA TYR A 119 1.20 -10.67 -7.98
C TYR A 119 -0.29 -10.40 -8.20
N SER A 120 -0.63 -9.40 -9.00
CA SER A 120 -2.00 -9.07 -9.41
C SER A 120 -3.02 -9.07 -8.26
N VAL A 121 -2.61 -8.59 -7.06
CA VAL A 121 -3.50 -8.51 -5.90
C VAL A 121 -4.61 -7.50 -6.18
N PRO A 122 -5.89 -7.93 -6.26
CA PRO A 122 -6.97 -7.04 -6.64
C PRO A 122 -7.24 -5.99 -5.55
N LYS A 123 -7.52 -4.77 -5.98
CA LYS A 123 -7.95 -3.64 -5.16
C LYS A 123 -9.32 -3.20 -5.67
N VAL A 124 -10.30 -3.13 -4.78
CA VAL A 124 -11.67 -2.72 -5.15
C VAL A 124 -11.95 -1.35 -4.57
N TYR A 125 -12.51 -0.53 -5.42
CA TYR A 125 -12.84 0.86 -5.11
C TYR A 125 -14.34 1.12 -5.29
N MET A 126 -14.94 1.85 -4.35
CA MET A 126 -16.22 2.52 -4.55
C MET A 126 -15.95 3.93 -5.04
N VAL A 127 -16.48 4.26 -6.20
CA VAL A 127 -16.23 5.51 -6.92
C VAL A 127 -17.53 6.27 -7.04
N GLU A 128 -17.63 7.42 -6.38
CA GLU A 128 -18.73 8.35 -6.59
C GLU A 128 -18.38 9.33 -7.71
N VAL A 129 -19.30 9.48 -8.64
CA VAL A 129 -19.13 10.29 -9.84
C VAL A 129 -20.30 11.27 -9.95
N ALA A 130 -20.02 12.49 -10.34
CA ALA A 130 -21.07 13.46 -10.64
C ALA A 130 -21.82 13.07 -11.92
N GLY A 131 -23.15 13.07 -11.86
CA GLY A 131 -24.02 12.71 -12.97
C GLY A 131 -24.13 11.20 -13.23
N GLU A 132 -24.72 10.86 -14.35
CA GLU A 132 -24.94 9.49 -14.77
C GLU A 132 -23.71 8.88 -15.45
N VAL A 133 -23.37 7.64 -15.07
CA VAL A 133 -22.31 6.86 -15.71
C VAL A 133 -22.96 5.88 -16.70
N PRO A 134 -22.78 6.06 -18.02
CA PRO A 134 -23.36 5.18 -19.02
C PRO A 134 -22.68 3.81 -19.01
N ARG A 135 -23.46 2.75 -19.23
CA ARG A 135 -22.94 1.36 -19.26
C ARG A 135 -21.79 1.16 -20.26
N ARG A 136 -21.82 1.90 -21.39
CA ARG A 136 -20.75 1.86 -22.40
C ARG A 136 -19.39 2.25 -21.82
N ALA A 137 -19.35 3.25 -20.92
CA ALA A 137 -18.11 3.67 -20.27
C ALA A 137 -17.51 2.55 -19.42
N LEU A 138 -18.35 1.82 -18.66
CA LEU A 138 -17.89 0.70 -17.84
C LEU A 138 -17.33 -0.44 -18.71
N LYS A 139 -17.93 -0.70 -19.87
CA LYS A 139 -17.42 -1.67 -20.84
C LYS A 139 -16.03 -1.24 -21.36
N GLN A 140 -15.87 0.04 -21.71
CA GLN A 140 -14.58 0.58 -22.14
C GLN A 140 -13.52 0.45 -21.05
N PHE A 141 -13.85 0.74 -19.79
CA PHE A 141 -12.90 0.57 -18.67
C PHE A 141 -12.38 -0.87 -18.54
N THR A 142 -13.21 -1.86 -18.82
CA THR A 142 -12.80 -3.27 -18.78
C THR A 142 -12.09 -3.75 -20.04
N GLN A 143 -12.35 -3.16 -21.17
CA GLN A 143 -11.62 -3.41 -22.42
C GLN A 143 -10.23 -2.79 -22.41
N GLY A 144 -10.09 -1.64 -21.74
CA GLY A 144 -8.90 -0.83 -21.68
C GLY A 144 -9.06 0.47 -22.48
N VAL A 145 -8.53 1.54 -21.92
CA VAL A 145 -8.56 2.88 -22.52
C VAL A 145 -7.15 3.45 -22.49
N GLU A 146 -6.67 3.92 -23.63
CA GLU A 146 -5.40 4.61 -23.70
C GLU A 146 -5.54 6.05 -23.18
N HIS A 147 -4.62 6.46 -22.33
CA HIS A 147 -4.58 7.79 -21.76
C HIS A 147 -3.14 8.21 -21.47
N GLU A 148 -2.68 9.29 -22.10
CA GLU A 148 -1.31 9.81 -21.91
C GLU A 148 -0.22 8.76 -22.17
N GLY A 149 -0.38 7.94 -23.21
CA GLY A 149 0.56 6.88 -23.58
C GLY A 149 0.53 5.64 -22.69
N GLU A 150 -0.43 5.54 -21.78
CA GLU A 150 -0.62 4.37 -20.92
C GLU A 150 -1.97 3.71 -21.15
N LEU A 151 -1.99 2.39 -21.29
CA LEU A 151 -3.22 1.61 -21.29
C LEU A 151 -3.74 1.45 -19.86
N LEU A 152 -4.89 2.07 -19.55
CA LEU A 152 -5.59 1.95 -18.27
C LEU A 152 -6.68 0.90 -18.40
N ARG A 153 -6.75 -0.06 -17.47
CA ARG A 153 -7.71 -1.16 -17.55
C ARG A 153 -8.22 -1.60 -16.18
N ALA A 154 -9.54 -1.60 -16.04
CA ALA A 154 -10.17 -2.24 -14.89
C ALA A 154 -10.40 -3.73 -15.17
N ARG A 155 -10.16 -4.57 -14.17
CA ARG A 155 -10.53 -5.99 -14.24
C ARG A 155 -12.04 -6.18 -14.24
N LYS A 156 -12.76 -5.36 -13.44
CA LYS A 156 -14.22 -5.36 -13.35
C LYS A 156 -14.70 -3.94 -13.09
N ALA A 157 -15.83 -3.58 -13.68
CA ALA A 157 -16.52 -2.32 -13.43
C ALA A 157 -18.02 -2.59 -13.37
N THR A 158 -18.66 -2.22 -12.26
CA THR A 158 -20.08 -2.49 -12.00
C THR A 158 -20.77 -1.22 -11.54
N LEU A 159 -21.88 -0.86 -12.17
CA LEU A 159 -22.73 0.23 -11.69
C LEU A 159 -23.52 -0.28 -10.48
N VAL A 160 -23.31 0.34 -9.33
CA VAL A 160 -23.99 0.01 -8.07
C VAL A 160 -25.31 0.77 -7.97
N SER A 161 -25.26 2.07 -8.23
CA SER A 161 -26.45 2.94 -8.26
C SER A 161 -26.21 4.14 -9.17
N THR A 162 -27.27 4.70 -9.70
CA THR A 162 -27.23 5.93 -10.53
C THR A 162 -28.51 6.72 -10.41
N ASN A 163 -28.38 8.01 -10.46
CA ASN A 163 -29.45 8.98 -10.66
C ASN A 163 -28.91 10.16 -11.47
N ARG A 164 -29.78 11.15 -11.79
CA ARG A 164 -29.40 12.31 -12.62
C ARG A 164 -28.22 13.13 -12.10
N THR A 165 -27.95 13.11 -10.78
CA THR A 165 -26.94 13.95 -10.15
C THR A 165 -25.69 13.18 -9.74
N ARG A 166 -25.80 11.84 -9.54
CA ARG A 166 -24.72 11.01 -8.97
C ARG A 166 -24.82 9.56 -9.41
N SER A 167 -23.69 8.97 -9.66
CA SER A 167 -23.52 7.52 -9.83
C SER A 167 -22.51 6.96 -8.84
N VAL A 168 -22.69 5.70 -8.47
CA VAL A 168 -21.74 4.91 -7.67
C VAL A 168 -21.30 3.71 -8.49
N VAL A 169 -20.00 3.57 -8.68
CA VAL A 169 -19.38 2.47 -9.44
C VAL A 169 -18.44 1.68 -8.55
N GLU A 170 -18.57 0.37 -8.55
CA GLU A 170 -17.55 -0.54 -8.01
C GLU A 170 -16.54 -0.85 -9.11
N LEU A 171 -15.26 -0.58 -8.84
CA LEU A 171 -14.18 -0.82 -9.79
C LEU A 171 -13.11 -1.71 -9.16
N GLU A 172 -12.73 -2.80 -9.85
CA GLU A 172 -11.64 -3.68 -9.44
C GLU A 172 -10.42 -3.49 -10.35
N LEU A 173 -9.27 -3.19 -9.75
CA LEU A 173 -7.96 -3.07 -10.40
C LEU A 173 -7.00 -4.12 -9.87
N THR A 174 -6.10 -4.62 -10.71
CA THR A 174 -4.99 -5.51 -10.32
C THR A 174 -3.64 -4.81 -10.33
N GLU A 175 -3.57 -3.66 -10.98
CA GLU A 175 -2.43 -2.77 -11.02
C GLU A 175 -2.60 -1.62 -10.01
N GLY A 176 -1.81 -0.61 -10.10
CA GLY A 176 -1.86 0.57 -9.23
C GLY A 176 -1.13 1.74 -9.86
N LYS A 177 -1.44 2.03 -11.14
CA LYS A 177 -0.87 3.18 -11.86
C LYS A 177 -1.23 4.48 -11.16
N ASN A 178 -0.43 5.50 -11.38
CA ASN A 178 -0.69 6.80 -10.77
C ASN A 178 -2.09 7.28 -11.13
N ARG A 179 -2.91 7.58 -10.10
CA ARG A 179 -4.27 8.09 -10.20
C ARG A 179 -5.18 7.34 -11.18
N GLU A 180 -4.95 6.04 -11.36
CA GLU A 180 -5.54 5.20 -12.42
C GLU A 180 -7.08 5.30 -12.47
N VAL A 181 -7.77 5.16 -11.32
CA VAL A 181 -9.23 5.31 -11.26
C VAL A 181 -9.68 6.69 -11.77
N ARG A 182 -9.06 7.77 -11.28
CA ARG A 182 -9.45 9.13 -11.67
C ARG A 182 -9.17 9.41 -13.15
N ARG A 183 -8.10 8.86 -13.69
CA ARG A 183 -7.74 8.96 -15.11
C ARG A 183 -8.73 8.18 -15.97
N LEU A 184 -9.12 6.96 -15.60
CA LEU A 184 -10.17 6.20 -16.28
C LEU A 184 -11.46 7.03 -16.44
N PHE A 185 -11.96 7.61 -15.36
CA PHE A 185 -13.15 8.44 -15.44
C PHE A 185 -12.94 9.74 -16.24
N ALA A 186 -11.76 10.33 -16.17
CA ALA A 186 -11.41 11.53 -16.93
C ALA A 186 -11.44 11.30 -18.46
N THR A 187 -11.09 10.09 -18.95
CA THR A 187 -11.22 9.73 -20.38
C THR A 187 -12.63 9.90 -20.91
N GLN A 188 -13.62 9.79 -20.02
CA GLN A 188 -15.04 9.96 -20.34
C GLN A 188 -15.58 11.34 -19.89
N LYS A 189 -14.70 12.29 -19.58
CA LYS A 189 -15.05 13.64 -19.07
C LYS A 189 -15.89 13.60 -17.78
N MET A 190 -15.76 12.53 -16.98
CA MET A 190 -16.51 12.35 -15.75
C MET A 190 -15.69 12.78 -14.53
N LYS A 191 -16.32 13.49 -13.58
CA LYS A 191 -15.69 13.98 -12.35
C LYS A 191 -15.93 13.01 -11.19
N VAL A 192 -14.84 12.38 -10.72
CA VAL A 192 -14.85 11.58 -9.49
C VAL A 192 -14.90 12.52 -8.28
N THR A 193 -16.01 12.46 -7.54
CA THR A 193 -16.27 13.29 -6.34
C THR A 193 -15.74 12.63 -5.08
N ARG A 194 -15.86 11.28 -4.97
CA ARG A 194 -15.34 10.49 -3.87
C ARG A 194 -14.73 9.19 -4.35
N LEU A 195 -13.65 8.76 -3.71
CA LEU A 195 -12.94 7.53 -4.04
C LEU A 195 -12.51 6.82 -2.77
N ILE A 196 -13.08 5.63 -2.53
CA ILE A 196 -12.81 4.82 -1.35
C ILE A 196 -12.31 3.45 -1.79
N ARG A 197 -11.15 3.02 -1.31
CA ARG A 197 -10.71 1.64 -1.47
C ARG A 197 -11.35 0.76 -0.40
N VAL A 198 -12.25 -0.12 -0.80
CA VAL A 198 -13.04 -0.95 0.12
C VAL A 198 -12.50 -2.36 0.32
N ARG A 199 -11.57 -2.82 -0.56
CA ARG A 199 -11.00 -4.18 -0.46
C ARG A 199 -9.59 -4.25 -1.06
N ILE A 200 -8.74 -5.06 -0.45
CA ILE A 200 -7.43 -5.48 -0.98
C ILE A 200 -7.35 -7.00 -0.85
N GLY A 201 -7.19 -7.71 -1.97
CA GLY A 201 -7.29 -9.17 -1.98
C GLY A 201 -8.64 -9.65 -1.48
N LYS A 202 -8.66 -10.42 -0.39
CA LYS A 202 -9.88 -10.86 0.31
C LYS A 202 -10.21 -10.01 1.54
N VAL A 203 -9.31 -9.13 1.98
CA VAL A 203 -9.52 -8.30 3.17
C VAL A 203 -10.40 -7.10 2.80
N ARG A 204 -11.50 -6.95 3.52
CA ARG A 204 -12.47 -5.85 3.35
C ARG A 204 -12.22 -4.74 4.37
N LEU A 205 -12.55 -3.53 4.00
CA LEU A 205 -12.58 -2.39 4.92
C LEU A 205 -13.61 -2.64 6.04
N GLY A 206 -14.79 -3.17 5.65
CA GLY A 206 -15.90 -3.40 6.59
C GLY A 206 -16.34 -2.10 7.27
N GLU A 207 -16.64 -2.21 8.55
CA GLU A 207 -17.10 -1.08 9.39
C GLU A 207 -15.96 -0.35 10.11
N LEU A 208 -14.69 -0.58 9.72
CA LEU A 208 -13.57 0.12 10.33
C LEU A 208 -13.73 1.64 10.15
N PRO A 209 -13.86 2.43 11.23
CA PRO A 209 -14.09 3.86 11.11
C PRO A 209 -12.91 4.60 10.48
N ALA A 210 -13.16 5.74 9.83
CA ALA A 210 -12.11 6.57 9.25
C ALA A 210 -11.12 7.05 10.33
N GLY A 211 -9.81 6.96 10.04
CA GLY A 211 -8.74 7.28 10.96
C GLY A 211 -8.42 6.17 11.97
N LYS A 212 -9.16 5.05 11.97
CA LYS A 212 -8.89 3.91 12.84
C LYS A 212 -8.12 2.81 12.11
N TRP A 213 -7.53 1.93 12.89
CA TRP A 213 -6.80 0.75 12.42
C TRP A 213 -7.16 -0.48 13.26
N ARG A 214 -6.89 -1.66 12.69
CA ARG A 214 -6.93 -2.93 13.38
C ARG A 214 -5.79 -3.83 12.92
N THR A 215 -5.37 -4.76 13.74
CA THR A 215 -4.45 -5.82 13.33
C THR A 215 -5.10 -6.73 12.28
N LEU A 216 -4.33 -7.19 11.30
CA LEU A 216 -4.76 -8.26 10.40
C LEU A 216 -4.74 -9.60 11.15
N THR A 217 -5.75 -10.43 10.92
CA THR A 217 -5.76 -11.80 11.45
C THR A 217 -4.75 -12.66 10.69
N GLU A 218 -4.29 -13.76 11.32
CA GLU A 218 -3.42 -14.72 10.65
C GLU A 218 -4.04 -15.28 9.35
N THR A 219 -5.35 -15.52 9.35
CA THR A 219 -6.09 -15.99 8.17
C THR A 219 -6.05 -14.97 7.04
N GLU A 220 -6.20 -13.68 7.35
CA GLU A 220 -6.08 -12.59 6.37
C GLU A 220 -4.66 -12.54 5.79
N ILE A 221 -3.63 -12.59 6.65
CA ILE A 221 -2.23 -12.60 6.23
C ILE A 221 -1.93 -13.80 5.34
N LYS A 222 -2.26 -15.02 5.78
CA LYS A 222 -2.06 -16.26 5.00
C LYS A 222 -2.75 -16.19 3.65
N THR A 223 -3.98 -15.64 3.60
CA THR A 223 -4.75 -15.50 2.35
C THR A 223 -4.11 -14.51 1.38
N LEU A 224 -3.54 -13.41 1.89
CA LEU A 224 -2.87 -12.40 1.08
C LEU A 224 -1.53 -12.91 0.53
N LEU A 225 -0.82 -13.76 1.27
CA LEU A 225 0.49 -14.33 0.89
C LEU A 225 0.37 -15.60 0.04
N ARG A 226 -0.80 -16.23 -0.05
CA ARG A 226 -1.01 -17.46 -0.83
C ARG A 226 -0.67 -17.22 -2.30
N LYS A 227 0.21 -18.04 -2.87
CA LYS A 227 0.47 -18.06 -4.32
C LYS A 227 -0.84 -18.44 -5.04
N ARG A 228 -1.18 -17.66 -6.06
CA ARG A 228 -2.25 -18.01 -7.01
C ARG A 228 -1.69 -18.89 -8.09
#